data_d4b3e0965926e68054d4615d6a1170cf
#
_entry.id   d4b3e0965926e68054d4615d6a1170cf
#
_cell.length_a   1.000
_cell.length_b   1.000
_cell.length_c   1.000
_cell.angle_alpha   90.00
_cell.angle_beta   90.00
_cell.angle_gamma   90.00
#
_symmetry.space_group_name_H-M   'P 1'
#
loop_
_entity.id
_entity.type
_entity.pdbx_description
1 polymer ?
#
loop_
_entity_poly.entity_id
_entity_poly.type
_entity_poly.pdbx_seq_one_letter_code
_entity_poly.pdbx_strand_id
1 'polypeptide(L)'
;MSEEHIKVLLAKKKIDVHGRGTKLIARELRDAGMEVVYFRFGVAEEIAEAALQEDADVVAVSIMTSGQMQVARELVPALKERGMDRVLVIMGGIIPEVDFDPLRKLGVHRCFPPGLPGGVVAEYIRENAGTATLA
;
A
#
# COMPACT_ATOMS: atom_id res chain seq x y z
N MET A 1 -5.46 -2.70 22.29
CA MET A 1 -6.15 -2.93 21.24
C MET A 1 -5.43 -3.02 19.97
N SER A 2 -5.96 -3.79 19.16
CA SER A 2 -5.25 -4.14 17.96
C SER A 2 -5.04 -2.98 17.05
N GLU A 3 -5.93 -1.99 17.07
CA GLU A 3 -5.76 -0.89 16.15
C GLU A 3 -4.54 -0.07 16.47
N GLU A 4 -3.97 -0.24 17.66
CA GLU A 4 -2.78 0.48 18.02
C GLU A 4 -1.54 -0.07 17.38
N HIS A 5 -1.64 -1.25 16.79
CA HIS A 5 -0.47 -1.91 16.23
C HIS A 5 -0.66 -2.23 14.76
N ILE A 6 -1.19 -1.26 14.02
CA ILE A 6 -1.33 -1.44 12.59
C ILE A 6 0.06 -1.49 11.96
N LYS A 7 0.33 -2.56 11.23
CA LYS A 7 1.60 -2.72 10.53
C LYS A 7 1.39 -2.47 9.05
N VAL A 8 2.16 -1.54 8.49
CA VAL A 8 2.08 -1.16 7.09
C VAL A 8 3.35 -1.60 6.38
N LEU A 9 3.17 -2.38 5.32
CA LEU A 9 4.27 -2.67 4.40
C LEU A 9 4.24 -1.61 3.32
N LEU A 10 5.23 -0.73 3.31
CA LEU A 10 5.32 0.37 2.35
C LEU A 10 6.28 -0.05 1.26
N ALA A 11 5.73 -0.36 0.06
CA ALA A 11 6.49 -0.96 -1.02
C ALA A 11 6.79 0.05 -2.11
N LYS A 12 8.02 0.02 -2.62
CA LYS A 12 8.49 0.89 -3.67
C LYS A 12 9.35 0.07 -4.63
N LYS A 13 9.27 0.38 -5.93
CA LYS A 13 10.07 -0.36 -6.90
C LYS A 13 11.57 -0.15 -6.66
N LYS A 14 12.36 -1.21 -6.84
CA LYS A 14 13.81 -1.14 -6.68
C LYS A 14 14.43 -0.12 -7.63
N ILE A 15 13.93 -0.06 -8.86
CA ILE A 15 14.50 0.82 -9.89
C ILE A 15 14.08 2.28 -9.69
N ASP A 16 13.14 2.55 -8.81
CA ASP A 16 12.65 3.88 -8.59
C ASP A 16 13.58 4.59 -7.61
N VAL A 17 14.23 5.67 -8.07
CA VAL A 17 15.18 6.40 -7.24
C VAL A 17 14.53 7.55 -6.47
N HIS A 18 13.24 7.79 -6.71
CA HIS A 18 12.53 8.91 -6.07
C HIS A 18 12.04 8.45 -4.70
N GLY A 19 12.73 8.84 -3.65
CA GLY A 19 12.41 8.33 -2.32
C GLY A 19 11.82 9.34 -1.36
N ARG A 20 11.81 10.64 -1.72
CA ARG A 20 11.41 11.67 -0.78
C ARG A 20 9.96 11.51 -0.32
N GLY A 21 9.05 11.34 -1.27
CA GLY A 21 7.64 11.20 -0.92
C GLY A 21 7.36 9.96 -0.10
N THR A 22 8.02 8.86 -0.44
CA THR A 22 7.84 7.62 0.29
C THR A 22 8.34 7.74 1.73
N LYS A 23 9.49 8.41 1.91
CA LYS A 23 10.03 8.60 3.25
C LYS A 23 9.13 9.51 4.08
N LEU A 24 8.53 10.51 3.45
CA LEU A 24 7.62 11.40 4.15
C LEU A 24 6.38 10.65 4.62
N ILE A 25 5.80 9.81 3.76
CA ILE A 25 4.65 9.00 4.13
C ILE A 25 5.01 8.05 5.27
N ALA A 26 6.19 7.41 5.19
CA ALA A 26 6.62 6.50 6.25
C ALA A 26 6.68 7.23 7.59
N ARG A 27 7.21 8.47 7.56
CA ARG A 27 7.32 9.25 8.79
C ARG A 27 5.95 9.61 9.33
N GLU A 28 5.03 10.03 8.45
CA GLU A 28 3.69 10.39 8.89
C GLU A 28 2.96 9.20 9.52
N LEU A 29 3.12 8.02 8.93
CA LEU A 29 2.47 6.83 9.47
C LEU A 29 3.08 6.44 10.81
N ARG A 30 4.40 6.54 10.95
CA ARG A 30 5.04 6.24 12.22
C ARG A 30 4.64 7.24 13.29
N ASP A 31 4.53 8.51 12.93
CA ASP A 31 4.08 9.54 13.87
C ASP A 31 2.65 9.29 14.32
N ALA A 32 1.86 8.59 13.50
CA ALA A 32 0.48 8.23 13.85
C ALA A 32 0.42 6.94 14.68
N GLY A 33 1.56 6.36 15.02
CA GLY A 33 1.60 5.18 15.88
C GLY A 33 1.64 3.86 15.16
N MET A 34 1.80 3.87 13.85
CA MET A 34 1.84 2.64 13.08
C MET A 34 3.25 2.12 12.94
N GLU A 35 3.37 0.81 12.80
CA GLU A 35 4.65 0.20 12.47
C GLU A 35 4.79 0.17 10.95
N VAL A 36 5.90 0.67 10.41
CA VAL A 36 6.11 0.74 8.97
C VAL A 36 7.34 -0.06 8.60
N VAL A 37 7.16 -1.02 7.70
CA VAL A 37 8.25 -1.78 7.11
C VAL A 37 8.41 -1.28 5.69
N TYR A 38 9.58 -0.75 5.39
CA TYR A 38 9.88 -0.21 4.06
C TYR A 38 10.47 -1.33 3.22
N PHE A 39 9.86 -1.58 2.06
CA PHE A 39 10.25 -2.72 1.22
C PHE A 39 10.45 -2.27 -0.22
N ARG A 40 11.55 -2.68 -0.81
CA ARG A 40 11.85 -2.36 -2.20
C ARG A 40 11.65 -3.64 -3.02
N PHE A 41 10.76 -3.58 -4.03
CA PHE A 41 10.37 -4.78 -4.76
C PHE A 41 10.80 -4.72 -6.22
N GLY A 42 11.05 -5.90 -6.79
CA GLY A 42 11.26 -6.05 -8.22
C GLY A 42 9.97 -6.43 -8.91
N VAL A 43 9.29 -7.47 -8.43
CA VAL A 43 8.01 -7.90 -8.97
C VAL A 43 6.97 -7.90 -7.87
N ALA A 44 5.70 -7.79 -8.28
CA ALA A 44 4.61 -7.63 -7.32
C ALA A 44 4.47 -8.82 -6.38
N GLU A 45 4.82 -10.02 -6.84
CA GLU A 45 4.70 -11.19 -5.98
C GLU A 45 5.60 -11.09 -4.75
N GLU A 46 6.73 -10.38 -4.88
CA GLU A 46 7.61 -10.15 -3.73
C GLU A 46 6.90 -9.33 -2.66
N ILE A 47 6.04 -8.41 -3.07
CA ILE A 47 5.28 -7.62 -2.10
C ILE A 47 4.37 -8.54 -1.30
N ALA A 48 3.66 -9.45 -1.99
CA ALA A 48 2.74 -10.36 -1.32
C ALA A 48 3.49 -11.26 -0.35
N GLU A 49 4.65 -11.75 -0.75
CA GLU A 49 5.45 -12.61 0.12
C GLU A 49 5.93 -11.84 1.35
N ALA A 50 6.40 -10.62 1.15
CA ALA A 50 6.86 -9.80 2.27
C ALA A 50 5.69 -9.49 3.21
N ALA A 51 4.52 -9.20 2.65
CA ALA A 51 3.34 -8.92 3.47
C ALA A 51 2.98 -10.11 4.33
N LEU A 52 3.09 -11.30 3.78
CA LEU A 52 2.81 -12.52 4.54
C LEU A 52 3.83 -12.70 5.68
N GLN A 53 5.10 -12.56 5.36
CA GLN A 53 6.15 -12.76 6.34
C GLN A 53 6.08 -11.73 7.47
N GLU A 54 5.69 -10.50 7.15
CA GLU A 54 5.59 -9.46 8.15
C GLU A 54 4.23 -9.43 8.84
N ASP A 55 3.28 -10.24 8.37
CA ASP A 55 1.92 -10.22 8.90
C ASP A 55 1.34 -8.81 8.80
N ALA A 56 1.47 -8.21 7.64
CA ALA A 56 1.08 -6.82 7.45
C ALA A 56 -0.43 -6.67 7.43
N ASP A 57 -0.91 -5.59 8.02
CA ASP A 57 -2.33 -5.23 7.98
C ASP A 57 -2.64 -4.40 6.74
N VAL A 58 -1.64 -3.69 6.23
CA VAL A 58 -1.80 -2.77 5.11
C VAL A 58 -0.63 -2.95 4.17
N VAL A 59 -0.92 -2.99 2.87
CA VAL A 59 0.11 -2.91 1.83
C VAL A 59 -0.09 -1.58 1.11
N ALA A 60 0.88 -0.71 1.22
CA ALA A 60 0.87 0.60 0.57
C ALA A 60 1.95 0.59 -0.50
N VAL A 61 1.54 0.78 -1.77
CA VAL A 61 2.47 0.74 -2.89
C VAL A 61 2.68 2.14 -3.41
N SER A 62 3.94 2.54 -3.50
CA SER A 62 4.32 3.85 -4.05
C SER A 62 4.72 3.67 -5.51
N ILE A 63 4.02 4.39 -6.39
CA ILE A 63 4.26 4.32 -7.83
C ILE A 63 4.71 5.69 -8.31
N MET A 64 5.97 5.78 -8.75
CA MET A 64 6.51 7.05 -9.24
C MET A 64 6.87 6.99 -10.72
N THR A 65 6.90 5.80 -11.30
CA THR A 65 7.38 5.64 -12.67
C THR A 65 6.39 4.97 -13.61
N SER A 66 5.24 4.56 -13.15
CA SER A 66 4.22 3.86 -13.92
C SER A 66 4.19 2.36 -13.57
N GLY A 67 3.31 1.62 -14.22
CA GLY A 67 3.19 0.18 -13.97
C GLY A 67 2.15 -0.14 -12.92
N GLN A 68 1.35 0.84 -12.50
CA GLN A 68 0.38 0.64 -11.43
C GLN A 68 -0.65 -0.42 -11.77
N MET A 69 -1.09 -0.47 -13.02
CA MET A 69 -2.10 -1.46 -13.42
C MET A 69 -1.54 -2.87 -13.34
N GLN A 70 -0.32 -3.07 -13.82
CA GLN A 70 0.29 -4.38 -13.77
C GLN A 70 0.54 -4.83 -12.34
N VAL A 71 1.04 -3.91 -11.52
CA VAL A 71 1.27 -4.23 -10.10
C VAL A 71 -0.03 -4.68 -9.45
N ALA A 72 -1.12 -3.94 -9.68
CA ALA A 72 -2.40 -4.30 -9.07
C ALA A 72 -2.89 -5.66 -9.55
N ARG A 73 -2.78 -5.91 -10.87
CA ARG A 73 -3.24 -7.19 -11.42
C ARG A 73 -2.50 -8.38 -10.84
N GLU A 74 -1.23 -8.19 -10.50
CA GLU A 74 -0.42 -9.29 -9.97
C GLU A 74 -0.47 -9.37 -8.46
N LEU A 75 -0.52 -8.23 -7.80
CA LEU A 75 -0.45 -8.18 -6.34
C LEU A 75 -1.70 -8.74 -5.67
N VAL A 76 -2.87 -8.31 -6.14
CA VAL A 76 -4.12 -8.69 -5.46
C VAL A 76 -4.34 -10.19 -5.50
N PRO A 77 -4.22 -10.86 -6.66
CA PRO A 77 -4.34 -12.32 -6.64
C PRO A 77 -3.26 -13.01 -5.80
N ALA A 78 -2.03 -12.46 -5.80
CA ALA A 78 -0.95 -13.06 -5.03
C ALA A 78 -1.24 -13.01 -3.53
N LEU A 79 -1.84 -11.92 -3.07
CA LEU A 79 -2.24 -11.79 -1.67
C LEU A 79 -3.34 -12.80 -1.34
N LYS A 80 -4.31 -12.93 -2.23
CA LYS A 80 -5.40 -13.89 -2.01
C LYS A 80 -4.90 -15.32 -1.95
N GLU A 81 -3.95 -15.66 -2.83
CA GLU A 81 -3.40 -17.01 -2.84
C GLU A 81 -2.70 -17.36 -1.54
N ARG A 82 -2.24 -16.35 -0.82
CA ARG A 82 -1.57 -16.52 0.45
C ARG A 82 -2.51 -16.41 1.65
N GLY A 83 -3.81 -16.34 1.38
CA GLY A 83 -4.79 -16.25 2.45
C GLY A 83 -4.88 -14.88 3.10
N MET A 84 -4.37 -13.85 2.45
CA MET A 84 -4.37 -12.51 3.01
C MET A 84 -5.54 -11.69 2.48
N ASP A 85 -6.75 -12.22 2.64
CA ASP A 85 -7.95 -11.60 2.10
C ASP A 85 -8.35 -10.32 2.83
N ARG A 86 -7.81 -10.09 4.01
CA ARG A 86 -8.22 -8.98 4.86
C ARG A 86 -7.22 -7.83 4.86
N VAL A 87 -6.17 -7.92 4.07
CA VAL A 87 -5.18 -6.85 4.03
C VAL A 87 -5.76 -5.67 3.27
N LEU A 88 -5.46 -4.47 3.75
CA LEU A 88 -5.87 -3.24 3.08
C LEU A 88 -4.80 -2.88 2.05
N VAL A 89 -5.19 -2.73 0.79
CA VAL A 89 -4.26 -2.39 -0.29
C VAL A 89 -4.52 -0.96 -0.75
N ILE A 90 -3.53 -0.11 -0.62
CA ILE A 90 -3.61 1.27 -1.09
C ILE A 90 -2.42 1.58 -2.00
N MET A 91 -2.61 2.55 -2.86
CA MET A 91 -1.58 3.00 -3.79
C MET A 91 -1.50 4.51 -3.77
N GLY A 92 -0.29 5.03 -3.95
CA GLY A 92 -0.08 6.46 -4.03
C GLY A 92 1.08 6.78 -4.93
N GLY A 93 1.30 8.09 -5.16
CA GLY A 93 2.37 8.55 -6.00
C GLY A 93 1.83 9.24 -7.22
N ILE A 94 2.51 9.07 -8.36
CA ILE A 94 2.11 9.73 -9.60
C ILE A 94 1.26 8.76 -10.40
N ILE A 95 -0.04 8.74 -10.09
CA ILE A 95 -1.00 7.86 -10.75
C ILE A 95 -2.07 8.73 -11.40
N PRO A 96 -2.28 8.59 -12.72
CA PRO A 96 -3.34 9.38 -13.38
C PRO A 96 -4.69 9.09 -12.75
N GLU A 97 -5.46 10.14 -12.56
CA GLU A 97 -6.75 10.00 -11.88
C GLU A 97 -7.69 9.07 -12.65
N VAL A 98 -7.54 9.00 -13.97
CA VAL A 98 -8.37 8.10 -14.78
C VAL A 98 -8.14 6.63 -14.42
N ASP A 99 -7.01 6.32 -13.79
CA ASP A 99 -6.71 4.93 -13.39
C ASP A 99 -7.27 4.57 -12.03
N PHE A 100 -7.77 5.54 -11.25
CA PHE A 100 -8.25 5.26 -9.90
C PHE A 100 -9.38 4.24 -9.91
N ASP A 101 -10.38 4.44 -10.79
CA ASP A 101 -11.51 3.52 -10.87
C ASP A 101 -11.09 2.13 -11.37
N PRO A 102 -10.32 2.03 -12.46
CA PRO A 102 -9.83 0.71 -12.87
C PRO A 102 -9.02 0.00 -11.80
N LEU A 103 -8.19 0.74 -11.06
CA LEU A 103 -7.39 0.13 -10.00
C LEU A 103 -8.28 -0.38 -8.88
N ARG A 104 -9.33 0.37 -8.54
CA ARG A 104 -10.26 -0.09 -7.52
C ARG A 104 -10.95 -1.37 -7.95
N LYS A 105 -11.30 -1.48 -9.23
CA LYS A 105 -11.92 -2.70 -9.75
C LYS A 105 -10.99 -3.89 -9.69
N LEU A 106 -9.69 -3.65 -9.72
CA LEU A 106 -8.69 -4.72 -9.58
C LEU A 106 -8.45 -5.12 -8.14
N GLY A 107 -8.99 -4.38 -7.18
CA GLY A 107 -8.86 -4.73 -5.78
C GLY A 107 -8.09 -3.75 -4.93
N VAL A 108 -7.57 -2.67 -5.52
CA VAL A 108 -6.92 -1.61 -4.74
C VAL A 108 -8.01 -0.81 -4.04
N HIS A 109 -7.96 -0.75 -2.72
CA HIS A 109 -9.03 -0.13 -1.96
C HIS A 109 -9.07 1.37 -2.13
N ARG A 110 -7.91 2.00 -2.25
CA ARG A 110 -7.87 3.45 -2.40
C ARG A 110 -6.57 3.88 -3.09
N CYS A 111 -6.67 4.89 -3.96
CA CYS A 111 -5.52 5.54 -4.55
C CYS A 111 -5.44 6.97 -4.02
N PHE A 112 -4.23 7.44 -3.76
CA PHE A 112 -4.00 8.78 -3.22
C PHE A 112 -3.17 9.59 -4.21
N PRO A 113 -3.60 10.81 -4.55
CA PRO A 113 -2.77 11.70 -5.36
C PRO A 113 -1.59 12.22 -4.53
N PRO A 114 -0.56 12.75 -5.19
CA PRO A 114 0.55 13.34 -4.45
C PRO A 114 0.15 14.66 -3.81
N GLY A 115 0.91 15.06 -2.80
CA GLY A 115 0.72 16.38 -2.20
C GLY A 115 -0.44 16.51 -1.24
N LEU A 116 -0.98 15.41 -0.73
CA LEU A 116 -2.04 15.50 0.26
C LEU A 116 -1.50 16.03 1.59
N PRO A 117 -2.36 16.72 2.37
CA PRO A 117 -1.95 17.14 3.70
C PRO A 117 -1.55 15.94 4.56
N GLY A 118 -0.66 16.19 5.49
CA GLY A 118 -0.21 15.14 6.40
C GLY A 118 -1.37 14.54 7.17
N GLY A 119 -1.30 13.26 7.39
CA GLY A 119 -2.30 12.58 8.18
C GLY A 119 -3.49 12.02 7.41
N VAL A 120 -3.68 12.46 6.16
CA VAL A 120 -4.84 11.97 5.39
C VAL A 120 -4.73 10.45 5.17
N VAL A 121 -3.56 9.98 4.77
CA VAL A 121 -3.36 8.56 4.53
C VAL A 121 -3.46 7.78 5.83
N ALA A 122 -2.85 8.30 6.89
CA ALA A 122 -2.89 7.64 8.19
C ALA A 122 -4.31 7.50 8.70
N GLU A 123 -5.13 8.53 8.53
CA GLU A 123 -6.50 8.48 9.00
C GLU A 123 -7.30 7.45 8.20
N TYR A 124 -7.11 7.42 6.89
CA TYR A 124 -7.80 6.43 6.06
C TYR A 124 -7.43 5.01 6.51
N ILE A 125 -6.15 4.77 6.75
CA ILE A 125 -5.70 3.46 7.21
C ILE A 125 -6.34 3.11 8.54
N ARG A 126 -6.35 4.06 9.47
CA ARG A 126 -6.89 3.81 10.80
C ARG A 126 -8.37 3.43 10.73
N GLU A 127 -9.12 4.05 9.80
CA GLU A 127 -10.54 3.79 9.67
C GLU A 127 -10.86 2.50 8.94
N ASN A 128 -9.93 1.99 8.11
CA ASN A 128 -10.25 0.90 7.20
C ASN A 128 -9.46 -0.38 7.43
N ALA A 129 -8.33 -0.31 8.10
CA ALA A 129 -7.55 -1.51 8.39
C ALA A 129 -8.34 -2.40 9.35
N GLY A 130 -8.33 -3.70 9.07
CA GLY A 130 -9.06 -4.67 9.88
C GLY A 130 -10.47 -4.93 9.42
N THR A 131 -11.05 -4.06 8.58
CA THR A 131 -12.38 -4.29 8.03
C THR A 131 -12.37 -4.45 6.52
N ALA A 132 -11.21 -4.27 5.89
CA ALA A 132 -11.08 -4.41 4.45
C ALA A 132 -11.14 -5.87 4.03
N THR A 133 -11.59 -6.11 2.80
CA THR A 133 -11.53 -7.44 2.21
C THR A 133 -11.12 -7.30 0.76
N LEU A 134 -10.44 -8.33 0.26
CA LEU A 134 -10.12 -8.46 -1.15
C LEU A 134 -11.13 -9.42 -1.75
N ALA A 135 -12.05 -8.87 -2.52
CA ALA A 135 -13.13 -9.67 -3.08
C ALA A 135 -12.71 -10.39 -4.35
#